data_953ddb6e9b86f207974515f4e45b48cc
#
_entry.id   953ddb6e9b86f207974515f4e45b48cc
#
_cell.length_a   1.000
_cell.length_b   1.000
_cell.length_c   1.000
_cell.angle_alpha   90.00
_cell.angle_beta   90.00
_cell.angle_gamma   90.00
#
_symmetry.space_group_name_H-M   'P 1'
#
loop_
_entity.id
_entity.type
_entity.pdbx_description
1 polymer ?
#
loop_
_entity_poly.entity_id
_entity_poly.type
_entity_poly.pdbx_seq_one_letter_code
_entity_poly.pdbx_strand_id
1 'polypeptide(L)'
;MTELRQRMIDAMVLRGFAQRTQDSYISAIRRMAKHYRRDPALYTPQEVQAYLLHMVKEDKLSYSSMNQAACAAQFLFQTVLGHGREHFHIPFAKVPAKQPELLAREEISRLLMACTHPARRMLLQTIYATGLRVSEACALRVTDIDSAPDRMCVRVASGKGGKARYTLLSPTLLGLLRAHVRHQRCRTGCLPTPAAHKP
;
A
#
# COMPACT_ATOMS: atom_id res chain seq x y z
N MET A 1 11.12 -16.56 -17.97
CA MET A 1 10.27 -16.59 -16.76
C MET A 1 10.03 -18.06 -16.47
N THR A 2 10.17 -18.56 -15.22
CA THR A 2 9.95 -19.99 -14.92
C THR A 2 8.44 -20.31 -15.00
N GLU A 3 8.10 -21.49 -15.47
CA GLU A 3 6.72 -21.98 -15.58
C GLU A 3 5.98 -21.89 -14.23
N LEU A 4 6.64 -22.30 -13.13
CA LEU A 4 6.08 -22.22 -11.78
C LEU A 4 5.67 -20.78 -11.39
N ARG A 5 6.51 -19.79 -11.73
CA ARG A 5 6.19 -18.37 -11.47
C ARG A 5 4.94 -17.93 -12.22
N GLN A 6 4.80 -18.34 -13.50
CA GLN A 6 3.63 -17.98 -14.29
C GLN A 6 2.38 -18.62 -13.70
N ARG A 7 2.39 -19.91 -13.40
CA ARG A 7 1.29 -20.62 -12.75
C ARG A 7 0.86 -19.94 -11.43
N MET A 8 1.84 -19.48 -10.64
CA MET A 8 1.54 -18.77 -9.40
C MET A 8 0.86 -17.42 -9.66
N ILE A 9 1.31 -16.65 -10.66
CA ILE A 9 0.70 -15.38 -11.06
C ILE A 9 -0.74 -15.62 -11.54
N ASP A 10 -0.95 -16.58 -12.43
CA ASP A 10 -2.27 -16.89 -12.98
C ASP A 10 -3.26 -17.31 -11.88
N ALA A 11 -2.80 -18.13 -10.94
CA ALA A 11 -3.61 -18.54 -9.79
C ALA A 11 -3.98 -17.36 -8.86
N MET A 12 -3.13 -16.34 -8.73
CA MET A 12 -3.42 -15.11 -7.99
C MET A 12 -4.38 -14.20 -8.75
N VAL A 13 -4.21 -14.06 -10.06
CA VAL A 13 -5.10 -13.29 -10.94
C VAL A 13 -6.52 -13.84 -10.89
N LEU A 14 -6.69 -15.15 -11.05
CA LEU A 14 -8.00 -15.83 -10.95
C LEU A 14 -8.71 -15.59 -9.60
N ARG A 15 -7.96 -15.29 -8.54
CA ARG A 15 -8.49 -14.97 -7.20
C ARG A 15 -8.63 -13.48 -6.93
N GLY A 16 -8.37 -12.62 -7.92
CA GLY A 16 -8.48 -11.17 -7.80
C GLY A 16 -7.45 -10.55 -6.85
N PHE A 17 -6.26 -11.14 -6.70
CA PHE A 17 -5.21 -10.55 -5.86
C PHE A 17 -4.70 -9.26 -6.50
N ALA A 18 -4.61 -8.20 -5.68
CA ALA A 18 -4.03 -6.94 -6.11
C ALA A 18 -2.57 -7.13 -6.56
N GLN A 19 -2.12 -6.36 -7.57
CA GLN A 19 -0.78 -6.44 -8.14
C GLN A 19 0.32 -6.41 -7.07
N ARG A 20 0.19 -5.52 -6.09
CA ARG A 20 1.14 -5.42 -4.98
C ARG A 20 1.24 -6.70 -4.14
N THR A 21 0.15 -7.43 -3.98
CA THR A 21 0.15 -8.74 -3.28
C THR A 21 0.85 -9.79 -4.14
N GLN A 22 0.59 -9.81 -5.45
CA GLN A 22 1.25 -10.70 -6.39
C GLN A 22 2.77 -10.49 -6.36
N ASP A 23 3.23 -9.24 -6.50
CA ASP A 23 4.65 -8.88 -6.45
C ASP A 23 5.32 -9.29 -5.14
N SER A 24 4.60 -9.09 -4.05
CA SER A 24 5.07 -9.44 -2.71
C SER A 24 5.25 -10.96 -2.53
N TYR A 25 4.28 -11.74 -2.98
CA TYR A 25 4.33 -13.21 -2.91
C TYR A 25 5.43 -13.77 -3.82
N ILE A 26 5.52 -13.29 -5.06
CA ILE A 26 6.58 -13.68 -5.98
C ILE A 26 7.96 -13.32 -5.44
N SER A 27 8.10 -12.14 -4.83
CA SER A 27 9.36 -11.72 -4.22
C SER A 27 9.75 -12.62 -3.03
N ALA A 28 8.79 -13.03 -2.20
CA ALA A 28 9.03 -13.93 -1.08
C ALA A 28 9.53 -15.31 -1.55
N ILE A 29 8.85 -15.91 -2.53
CA ILE A 29 9.26 -17.21 -3.10
C ILE A 29 10.61 -17.11 -3.80
N ARG A 30 10.88 -16.01 -4.53
CA ARG A 30 12.19 -15.79 -5.16
C ARG A 30 13.31 -15.69 -4.14
N ARG A 31 13.11 -15.04 -2.99
CA ARG A 31 14.12 -14.99 -1.91
C ARG A 31 14.39 -16.35 -1.33
N MET A 32 13.36 -17.17 -1.10
CA MET A 32 13.50 -18.54 -0.62
C MET A 32 14.24 -19.42 -1.65
N ALA A 33 13.92 -19.28 -2.95
CA ALA A 33 14.63 -19.97 -4.02
C ALA A 33 16.11 -19.58 -4.11
N LYS A 34 16.43 -18.31 -3.88
CA LYS A 34 17.81 -17.81 -3.83
C LYS A 34 18.58 -18.38 -2.63
N HIS A 35 17.91 -18.51 -1.49
CA HIS A 35 18.50 -19.05 -0.26
C HIS A 35 18.91 -20.52 -0.44
N TYR A 36 18.00 -21.36 -0.94
CA TYR A 36 18.27 -22.79 -1.14
C TYR A 36 18.93 -23.13 -2.48
N ARG A 37 18.99 -22.19 -3.43
CA ARG A 37 19.50 -22.38 -4.81
C ARG A 37 18.89 -23.61 -5.51
N ARG A 38 17.62 -23.89 -5.24
CA ARG A 38 16.87 -25.05 -5.75
C ARG A 38 15.45 -24.63 -6.13
N ASP A 39 14.77 -25.46 -6.93
CA ASP A 39 13.38 -25.21 -7.33
C ASP A 39 12.45 -25.19 -6.09
N PRO A 40 11.67 -24.14 -5.89
CA PRO A 40 10.72 -24.05 -4.78
C PRO A 40 9.68 -25.18 -4.74
N ALA A 41 9.34 -25.77 -5.88
CA ALA A 41 8.38 -26.87 -5.93
C ALA A 41 8.85 -28.14 -5.17
N LEU A 42 10.15 -28.24 -4.92
CA LEU A 42 10.76 -29.41 -4.28
C LEU A 42 11.00 -29.25 -2.77
N TYR A 43 10.53 -28.15 -2.17
CA TYR A 43 10.75 -27.92 -0.74
C TYR A 43 9.75 -28.68 0.11
N THR A 44 10.26 -29.21 1.22
CA THR A 44 9.45 -29.81 2.27
C THR A 44 8.90 -28.76 3.22
N PRO A 45 7.82 -29.04 3.97
CA PRO A 45 7.32 -28.14 5.00
C PRO A 45 8.39 -27.76 6.03
N GLN A 46 9.27 -28.69 6.39
CA GLN A 46 10.37 -28.48 7.33
C GLN A 46 11.40 -27.49 6.81
N GLU A 47 11.76 -27.57 5.53
CA GLU A 47 12.67 -26.61 4.89
C GLU A 47 12.05 -25.20 4.84
N VAL A 48 10.76 -25.10 4.53
CA VAL A 48 10.07 -23.80 4.56
C VAL A 48 10.06 -23.22 5.98
N GLN A 49 9.79 -24.03 7.00
CA GLN A 49 9.84 -23.59 8.39
C GLN A 49 11.26 -23.18 8.81
N ALA A 50 12.29 -23.92 8.41
CA ALA A 50 13.67 -23.56 8.66
C ALA A 50 14.05 -22.22 8.02
N TYR A 51 13.61 -21.96 6.79
CA TYR A 51 13.81 -20.68 6.13
C TYR A 51 13.11 -19.52 6.87
N LEU A 52 11.87 -19.72 7.29
CA LEU A 52 11.14 -18.70 8.05
C LEU A 52 11.83 -18.39 9.39
N LEU A 53 12.38 -19.40 10.05
CA LEU A 53 13.18 -19.24 11.26
C LEU A 53 14.47 -18.46 10.99
N HIS A 54 15.17 -18.77 9.88
CA HIS A 54 16.35 -18.04 9.42
C HIS A 54 16.05 -16.56 9.19
N MET A 55 14.93 -16.22 8.54
CA MET A 55 14.49 -14.83 8.33
C MET A 55 14.41 -14.03 9.65
N VAL A 56 13.97 -14.66 10.73
CA VAL A 56 13.81 -13.98 12.02
C VAL A 56 15.12 -13.98 12.82
N LYS A 57 15.83 -15.10 12.86
CA LYS A 57 17.04 -15.25 13.72
C LYS A 57 18.28 -14.64 13.10
N GLU A 58 18.50 -14.88 11.81
CA GLU A 58 19.73 -14.46 11.11
C GLU A 58 19.52 -13.12 10.40
N ASP A 59 18.49 -13.02 9.54
CA ASP A 59 18.21 -11.80 8.78
C ASP A 59 17.57 -10.69 9.62
N LYS A 60 17.20 -10.98 10.90
CA LYS A 60 16.57 -10.04 11.85
C LYS A 60 15.31 -9.37 11.29
N LEU A 61 14.59 -10.04 10.41
CA LEU A 61 13.34 -9.52 9.84
C LEU A 61 12.18 -9.61 10.84
N SER A 62 11.21 -8.72 10.68
CA SER A 62 10.04 -8.70 11.53
C SER A 62 9.16 -9.94 11.33
N TYR A 63 8.43 -10.34 12.39
CA TYR A 63 7.42 -11.40 12.29
C TYR A 63 6.34 -11.11 11.24
N SER A 64 6.03 -9.84 10.97
CA SER A 64 5.11 -9.45 9.90
C SER A 64 5.66 -9.86 8.52
N SER A 65 6.95 -9.63 8.27
CA SER A 65 7.62 -10.05 7.04
C SER A 65 7.71 -11.56 6.91
N MET A 66 7.98 -12.26 8.02
CA MET A 66 7.97 -13.72 8.07
C MET A 66 6.58 -14.29 7.76
N ASN A 67 5.51 -13.75 8.39
CA ASN A 67 4.13 -14.18 8.14
C ASN A 67 3.73 -13.95 6.68
N GLN A 68 4.20 -12.86 6.05
CA GLN A 68 3.97 -12.62 4.63
C GLN A 68 4.64 -13.69 3.75
N ALA A 69 5.87 -14.10 4.08
CA ALA A 69 6.55 -15.18 3.39
C ALA A 69 5.85 -16.53 3.61
N ALA A 70 5.36 -16.78 4.83
CA ALA A 70 4.56 -17.96 5.15
C ALA A 70 3.26 -18.02 4.33
N CYS A 71 2.54 -16.90 4.20
CA CYS A 71 1.36 -16.82 3.33
C CYS A 71 1.68 -17.11 1.86
N ALA A 72 2.81 -16.59 1.36
CA ALA A 72 3.24 -16.84 -0.01
C ALA A 72 3.59 -18.32 -0.23
N ALA A 73 4.28 -18.95 0.71
CA ALA A 73 4.60 -20.38 0.68
C ALA A 73 3.33 -21.23 0.76
N GLN A 74 2.42 -20.96 1.71
CA GLN A 74 1.14 -21.66 1.78
C GLN A 74 0.37 -21.57 0.46
N PHE A 75 0.31 -20.37 -0.14
CA PHE A 75 -0.36 -20.18 -1.43
C PHE A 75 0.29 -21.02 -2.53
N LEU A 76 1.62 -21.01 -2.62
CA LEU A 76 2.34 -21.84 -3.60
C LEU A 76 2.02 -23.33 -3.42
N PHE A 77 2.23 -23.87 -2.23
CA PHE A 77 2.10 -25.31 -2.00
C PHE A 77 0.66 -25.79 -2.04
N GLN A 78 -0.27 -25.10 -1.39
CA GLN A 78 -1.66 -25.55 -1.32
C GLN A 78 -2.45 -25.23 -2.58
N THR A 79 -2.22 -24.06 -3.18
CA THR A 79 -3.05 -23.60 -4.31
C THR A 79 -2.46 -23.95 -5.66
N VAL A 80 -1.15 -23.76 -5.83
CA VAL A 80 -0.48 -23.92 -7.14
C VAL A 80 0.01 -25.35 -7.35
N LEU A 81 0.54 -25.96 -6.31
CA LEU A 81 1.06 -27.34 -6.35
C LEU A 81 0.04 -28.39 -5.89
N GLY A 82 -1.08 -27.99 -5.29
CA GLY A 82 -2.17 -28.90 -4.91
C GLY A 82 -1.91 -29.75 -3.67
N HIS A 83 -0.93 -29.38 -2.83
CA HIS A 83 -0.68 -30.10 -1.59
C HIS A 83 -1.83 -29.89 -0.60
N GLY A 84 -2.33 -30.93 0.03
CA GLY A 84 -3.37 -30.83 1.05
C GLY A 84 -2.96 -29.97 2.24
N ARG A 85 -3.91 -29.29 2.87
CA ARG A 85 -3.65 -28.46 4.06
C ARG A 85 -3.01 -29.23 5.21
N GLU A 86 -3.34 -30.49 5.32
CA GLU A 86 -2.81 -31.40 6.33
C GLU A 86 -1.31 -31.67 6.16
N HIS A 87 -0.85 -31.73 4.91
CA HIS A 87 0.55 -32.01 4.56
C HIS A 87 1.43 -30.76 4.55
N PHE A 88 0.84 -29.57 4.44
CA PHE A 88 1.60 -28.32 4.35
C PHE A 88 1.05 -27.27 5.34
N HIS A 89 1.33 -27.51 6.62
CA HIS A 89 1.00 -26.59 7.69
C HIS A 89 2.22 -25.74 8.07
N ILE A 90 2.08 -24.41 7.98
CA ILE A 90 3.09 -23.44 8.39
C ILE A 90 2.52 -22.60 9.53
N PRO A 91 3.15 -22.60 10.72
CA PRO A 91 2.69 -21.77 11.82
C PRO A 91 2.90 -20.28 11.54
N PHE A 92 1.94 -19.46 11.97
CA PHE A 92 2.06 -18.01 11.94
C PHE A 92 2.45 -17.49 13.30
N ALA A 93 3.40 -16.53 13.32
CA ALA A 93 3.73 -15.85 14.55
C ALA A 93 2.62 -14.86 14.94
N LYS A 94 2.27 -14.85 16.22
CA LYS A 94 1.41 -13.82 16.80
C LYS A 94 2.22 -12.52 16.90
N VAL A 95 1.85 -11.53 16.07
CA VAL A 95 2.48 -10.21 16.10
C VAL A 95 1.75 -9.36 17.13
N PRO A 96 2.42 -8.89 18.20
CA PRO A 96 1.78 -7.98 19.13
C PRO A 96 1.39 -6.69 18.43
N ALA A 97 0.17 -6.22 18.67
CA ALA A 97 -0.27 -4.92 18.19
C ALA A 97 0.49 -3.82 18.96
N LYS A 98 1.46 -3.18 18.29
CA LYS A 98 2.12 -2.00 18.85
C LYS A 98 1.21 -0.79 18.60
N GLN A 99 0.75 -0.16 19.68
CA GLN A 99 0.03 1.10 19.53
C GLN A 99 1.00 2.17 19.03
N PRO A 100 0.62 2.94 17.98
CA PRO A 100 1.42 4.06 17.54
C PRO A 100 1.47 5.14 18.62
N GLU A 101 2.60 5.81 18.73
CA GLU A 101 2.73 6.99 19.56
C GLU A 101 1.88 8.13 18.97
N LEU A 102 1.10 8.78 19.83
CA LEU A 102 0.23 9.88 19.43
C LEU A 102 1.00 11.19 19.52
N LEU A 103 1.06 11.92 18.43
CA LEU A 103 1.65 13.24 18.38
C LEU A 103 0.66 14.29 18.88
N ALA A 104 1.11 15.22 19.70
CA ALA A 104 0.33 16.39 20.09
C ALA A 104 0.13 17.35 18.89
N ARG A 105 -0.91 18.18 18.96
CA ARG A 105 -1.22 19.14 17.89
C ARG A 105 -0.05 20.10 17.62
N GLU A 106 0.66 20.50 18.67
CA GLU A 106 1.82 21.39 18.59
C GLU A 106 3.00 20.72 17.89
N GLU A 107 3.20 19.41 18.11
CA GLU A 107 4.24 18.63 17.44
C GLU A 107 3.95 18.49 15.95
N ILE A 108 2.69 18.24 15.59
CA ILE A 108 2.24 18.19 14.20
C ILE A 108 2.46 19.55 13.52
N SER A 109 2.12 20.65 14.18
CA SER A 109 2.37 22.01 13.67
C SER A 109 3.85 22.24 13.43
N ARG A 110 4.72 21.89 14.37
CA ARG A 110 6.17 22.02 14.23
C ARG A 110 6.70 21.17 13.06
N LEU A 111 6.21 19.94 12.92
CA LEU A 111 6.57 19.05 11.81
C LEU A 111 6.18 19.65 10.45
N LEU A 112 4.97 20.18 10.33
CA LEU A 112 4.50 20.81 9.10
C LEU A 112 5.29 22.08 8.77
N MET A 113 5.68 22.89 9.76
CA MET A 113 6.51 24.08 9.58
C MET A 113 7.94 23.72 9.18
N ALA A 114 8.50 22.66 9.74
CA ALA A 114 9.86 22.17 9.40
C ALA A 114 9.96 21.64 7.96
N CYS A 115 8.83 21.28 7.34
CA CYS A 115 8.81 20.82 5.96
C CYS A 115 8.99 22.02 5.01
N THR A 116 10.20 22.22 4.50
CA THR A 116 10.55 23.37 3.62
C THR A 116 9.96 23.26 2.22
N HIS A 117 9.74 22.03 1.72
CA HIS A 117 9.23 21.81 0.36
C HIS A 117 7.71 22.00 0.28
N PRO A 118 7.20 23.01 -0.48
CA PRO A 118 5.77 23.37 -0.46
C PRO A 118 4.81 22.23 -0.83
N ALA A 119 5.14 21.46 -1.86
CA ALA A 119 4.28 20.33 -2.28
C ALA A 119 4.23 19.21 -1.25
N ARG A 120 5.36 18.91 -0.57
CA ARG A 120 5.39 17.91 0.50
C ARG A 120 4.62 18.39 1.72
N ARG A 121 4.74 19.68 2.09
CA ARG A 121 3.96 20.28 3.17
C ARG A 121 2.48 20.18 2.88
N MET A 122 2.04 20.52 1.65
CA MET A 122 0.65 20.42 1.24
C MET A 122 0.12 18.99 1.31
N LEU A 123 0.92 18.01 0.88
CA LEU A 123 0.60 16.60 0.98
C LEU A 123 0.38 16.17 2.44
N LEU A 124 1.30 16.52 3.33
CA LEU A 124 1.20 16.20 4.77
C LEU A 124 -0.02 16.86 5.42
N GLN A 125 -0.29 18.15 5.10
CA GLN A 125 -1.47 18.85 5.57
C GLN A 125 -2.77 18.19 5.09
N THR A 126 -2.81 17.75 3.83
CA THR A 126 -3.96 17.02 3.27
C THR A 126 -4.16 15.69 3.99
N ILE A 127 -3.12 14.91 4.19
CA ILE A 127 -3.18 13.62 4.90
C ILE A 127 -3.70 13.82 6.33
N TYR A 128 -3.15 14.80 7.03
CA TYR A 128 -3.54 15.10 8.41
C TYR A 128 -5.01 15.53 8.54
N ALA A 129 -5.45 16.42 7.64
CA ALA A 129 -6.80 16.98 7.69
C ALA A 129 -7.89 16.00 7.23
N THR A 130 -7.55 15.01 6.37
CA THR A 130 -8.54 14.12 5.74
C THR A 130 -8.45 12.68 6.16
N GLY A 131 -7.36 12.27 6.82
CA GLY A 131 -7.09 10.85 7.14
C GLY A 131 -6.83 9.97 5.91
N LEU A 132 -6.46 10.55 4.77
CA LEU A 132 -6.10 9.79 3.57
C LEU A 132 -4.82 8.99 3.78
N ARG A 133 -4.75 7.82 3.13
CA ARG A 133 -3.47 7.11 3.01
C ARG A 133 -2.53 7.89 2.10
N VAL A 134 -1.22 7.75 2.29
CA VAL A 134 -0.21 8.44 1.46
C VAL A 134 -0.46 8.21 -0.03
N SER A 135 -0.73 6.97 -0.44
CA SER A 135 -1.02 6.63 -1.84
C SER A 135 -2.31 7.28 -2.37
N GLU A 136 -3.33 7.40 -1.54
CA GLU A 136 -4.59 8.06 -1.89
C GLU A 136 -4.39 9.57 -2.06
N ALA A 137 -3.66 10.18 -1.12
CA ALA A 137 -3.34 11.61 -1.20
C ALA A 137 -2.45 11.96 -2.40
N CYS A 138 -1.48 11.10 -2.74
CA CYS A 138 -0.66 11.28 -3.95
C CYS A 138 -1.44 11.11 -5.26
N ALA A 139 -2.50 10.32 -5.26
CA ALA A 139 -3.35 10.10 -6.43
C ALA A 139 -4.52 11.09 -6.54
N LEU A 140 -4.68 12.00 -5.56
CA LEU A 140 -5.79 12.93 -5.48
C LEU A 140 -5.79 13.91 -6.65
N ARG A 141 -6.94 14.07 -7.30
CA ARG A 141 -7.16 14.98 -8.42
C ARG A 141 -8.02 16.15 -7.97
N VAL A 142 -7.92 17.27 -8.69
CA VAL A 142 -8.80 18.44 -8.45
C VAL A 142 -10.28 18.07 -8.60
N THR A 143 -10.60 17.15 -9.52
CA THR A 143 -11.96 16.64 -9.74
C THR A 143 -12.51 15.78 -8.59
N ASP A 144 -11.65 15.36 -7.65
CA ASP A 144 -12.07 14.60 -6.47
C ASP A 144 -12.45 15.51 -5.29
N ILE A 145 -12.28 16.84 -5.44
CA ILE A 145 -12.61 17.83 -4.43
C ILE A 145 -14.00 18.40 -4.72
N ASP A 146 -14.97 18.05 -3.89
CA ASP A 146 -16.30 18.68 -3.93
C ASP A 146 -16.36 19.80 -2.90
N SER A 147 -16.38 21.05 -3.40
CA SER A 147 -16.41 22.26 -2.58
C SER A 147 -17.78 22.93 -2.52
N ALA A 148 -18.84 22.23 -2.94
CA ALA A 148 -20.20 22.73 -2.79
C ALA A 148 -20.53 22.88 -1.29
N PRO A 149 -21.19 23.99 -0.88
CA PRO A 149 -21.41 24.29 0.55
C PRO A 149 -22.15 23.21 1.32
N ASP A 150 -23.00 22.47 0.63
CA ASP A 150 -23.81 21.38 1.18
C ASP A 150 -23.06 20.04 1.29
N ARG A 151 -21.92 19.89 0.62
CA ARG A 151 -21.17 18.61 0.58
C ARG A 151 -19.78 18.67 1.20
N MET A 152 -18.97 19.65 0.85
CA MET A 152 -17.62 19.88 1.39
C MET A 152 -16.87 18.56 1.68
N CYS A 153 -16.54 17.78 0.63
CA CYS A 153 -15.93 16.46 0.78
C CYS A 153 -14.84 16.19 -0.26
N VAL A 154 -14.02 15.20 0.05
CA VAL A 154 -13.00 14.64 -0.86
C VAL A 154 -13.41 13.24 -1.23
N ARG A 155 -13.52 12.94 -2.50
CA ARG A 155 -13.80 11.61 -3.04
C ARG A 155 -12.51 10.79 -3.14
N VAL A 156 -12.48 9.65 -2.52
CA VAL A 156 -11.41 8.65 -2.66
C VAL A 156 -11.89 7.58 -3.63
N ALA A 157 -11.47 7.67 -4.88
CA ALA A 157 -11.98 6.81 -5.94
C ALA A 157 -11.57 5.33 -5.77
N SER A 158 -10.38 5.05 -5.21
CA SER A 158 -9.85 3.69 -5.02
C SER A 158 -9.23 3.55 -3.64
N GLY A 159 -10.02 3.13 -2.66
CA GLY A 159 -9.56 2.77 -1.33
C GLY A 159 -9.06 1.33 -1.24
N LYS A 160 -8.74 0.84 -0.03
CA LYS A 160 -8.36 -0.55 0.21
C LYS A 160 -9.50 -1.49 -0.22
N GLY A 161 -9.20 -2.43 -1.13
CA GLY A 161 -10.19 -3.35 -1.71
C GLY A 161 -11.04 -2.73 -2.81
N GLY A 162 -10.62 -1.64 -3.45
CA GLY A 162 -11.32 -1.01 -4.57
C GLY A 162 -12.59 -0.22 -4.19
N LYS A 163 -12.89 -0.08 -2.88
CA LYS A 163 -14.09 0.63 -2.43
C LYS A 163 -13.87 2.14 -2.42
N ALA A 164 -14.71 2.88 -3.15
CA ALA A 164 -14.76 4.33 -3.07
C ALA A 164 -15.32 4.78 -1.72
N ARG A 165 -14.83 5.92 -1.22
CA ARG A 165 -15.36 6.57 -0.02
C ARG A 165 -15.22 8.08 -0.11
N TYR A 166 -15.93 8.78 0.77
CA TYR A 166 -15.78 10.22 0.95
C TYR A 166 -15.15 10.51 2.31
N THR A 167 -14.41 11.62 2.40
CA THR A 167 -13.87 12.15 3.65
C THR A 167 -14.13 13.66 3.70
N LEU A 168 -14.09 14.24 4.91
CA LEU A 168 -14.40 15.64 5.14
C LEU A 168 -13.36 16.57 4.51
N LEU A 169 -13.84 17.67 3.95
CA LEU A 169 -13.05 18.80 3.45
C LEU A 169 -13.29 20.02 4.32
N SER A 170 -12.32 20.39 5.14
CA SER A 170 -12.46 21.63 5.92
C SER A 170 -12.29 22.87 5.03
N PRO A 171 -12.95 24.00 5.35
CA PRO A 171 -12.76 25.27 4.64
C PRO A 171 -11.29 25.73 4.63
N THR A 172 -10.57 25.48 5.72
CA THR A 172 -9.14 25.80 5.84
C THR A 172 -8.32 25.01 4.83
N LEU A 173 -8.54 23.69 4.75
CA LEU A 173 -7.84 22.83 3.79
C LEU A 173 -8.17 23.24 2.35
N LEU A 174 -9.42 23.52 2.04
CA LEU A 174 -9.84 24.01 0.72
C LEU A 174 -9.10 25.28 0.33
N GLY A 175 -8.97 26.23 1.25
CA GLY A 175 -8.20 27.47 1.04
C GLY A 175 -6.73 27.19 0.69
N LEU A 176 -6.10 26.30 1.45
CA LEU A 176 -4.70 25.89 1.22
C LEU A 176 -4.51 25.18 -0.13
N LEU A 177 -5.41 24.26 -0.49
CA LEU A 177 -5.38 23.55 -1.78
C LEU A 177 -5.54 24.52 -2.95
N ARG A 178 -6.48 25.48 -2.86
CA ARG A 178 -6.69 26.51 -3.88
C ARG A 178 -5.46 27.41 -4.05
N ALA A 179 -4.83 27.83 -2.95
CA ALA A 179 -3.61 28.62 -2.98
C ALA A 179 -2.44 27.82 -3.63
N HIS A 180 -2.29 26.56 -3.26
CA HIS A 180 -1.26 25.67 -3.81
C HIS A 180 -1.42 25.50 -5.33
N VAL A 181 -2.62 25.20 -5.82
CA VAL A 181 -2.89 25.04 -7.26
C VAL A 181 -2.63 26.32 -8.04
N ARG A 182 -3.01 27.50 -7.51
CA ARG A 182 -2.72 28.80 -8.13
C ARG A 182 -1.20 29.01 -8.25
N HIS A 183 -0.46 28.77 -7.19
CA HIS A 183 0.99 28.92 -7.20
C HIS A 183 1.68 27.97 -8.20
N GLN A 184 1.23 26.73 -8.29
CA GLN A 184 1.74 25.77 -9.27
C GLN A 184 1.47 26.21 -10.72
N ARG A 185 0.26 26.68 -11.02
CA ARG A 185 -0.13 27.20 -12.34
C ARG A 185 0.71 28.40 -12.77
N CYS A 186 1.00 29.31 -11.85
CA CYS A 186 1.89 30.46 -12.14
C CYS A 186 3.32 30.01 -12.48
N ARG A 187 3.82 28.90 -11.90
CA ARG A 187 5.18 28.39 -12.18
C ARG A 187 5.30 27.63 -13.50
N THR A 188 4.22 27.02 -13.98
CA THR A 188 4.22 26.20 -15.21
C THR A 188 3.80 26.98 -16.45
N GLY A 189 3.38 28.24 -16.31
CA GLY A 189 2.99 29.11 -17.45
C GLY A 189 1.80 28.62 -18.27
N CYS A 190 1.09 27.59 -17.83
CA CYS A 190 -0.07 27.07 -18.51
C CYS A 190 -1.33 27.86 -18.17
N LEU A 191 -1.83 28.63 -19.13
CA LEU A 191 -3.18 29.19 -19.10
C LEU A 191 -4.22 28.05 -19.04
N PRO A 192 -5.26 28.17 -18.22
CA PRO A 192 -6.31 27.16 -18.19
C PRO A 192 -7.07 27.19 -19.51
N THR A 193 -7.13 26.04 -20.19
CA THR A 193 -8.12 25.84 -21.25
C THR A 193 -9.50 25.88 -20.60
N PRO A 194 -10.43 26.75 -21.04
CA PRO A 194 -11.77 26.77 -20.48
C PRO A 194 -12.44 25.42 -20.75
N ALA A 195 -13.02 24.84 -19.71
CA ALA A 195 -13.82 23.63 -19.85
C ALA A 195 -14.97 23.93 -20.84
N ALA A 196 -14.98 23.22 -21.95
CA ALA A 196 -16.09 23.26 -22.89
C ALA A 196 -17.35 22.76 -22.17
N HIS A 197 -18.28 23.66 -21.92
CA HIS A 197 -19.67 23.33 -21.64
C HIS A 197 -20.19 22.53 -22.86
N LYS A 198 -20.44 21.23 -22.67
CA LYS A 198 -21.31 20.50 -23.59
C LYS A 198 -22.76 20.72 -23.19
N PRO A 199 -23.63 20.94 -24.18
CA PRO A 199 -25.05 21.18 -24.00
C PRO A 199 -25.79 19.96 -23.47
#